data_86f198eaaeba9b98acac73cfb65c88c5
#
_entry.id   86f198eaaeba9b98acac73cfb65c88c5
#
_cell.length_a   1.000
_cell.length_b   1.000
_cell.length_c   1.000
_cell.angle_alpha   90.00
_cell.angle_beta   90.00
_cell.angle_gamma   90.00
#
_symmetry.space_group_name_H-M   'P 1'
#
loop_
_entity.id
_entity.type
_entity.pdbx_description
1 polymer ?
#
loop_
_entity_poly.entity_id
_entity_poly.type
_entity_poly.pdbx_seq_one_letter_code
_entity_poly.pdbx_strand_id
1 'polypeptide(L)'
;MNRTRNKPGKDASDNPTLLALGASLAARRREQGILQQQLADAAGISRSTLHTIEHGGTGVRWEKVVAVAEALGLEMAFAPKS
;
A
#
# COMPACT_ATOMS: atom_id res chain seq x y z
N MET A 1 -4.60 -1.13 -28.31
CA MET A 1 -4.39 -1.48 -27.75
C MET A 1 -4.54 -1.69 -26.77
N ASN A 2 -4.63 -1.95 -26.61
CA ASN A 2 -4.58 -2.29 -25.67
C ASN A 2 -4.61 -2.46 -24.77
N ARG A 3 -4.74 -2.23 -24.74
CA ARG A 3 -4.47 -2.43 -23.90
C ARG A 3 -4.60 -2.98 -22.98
N THR A 4 -4.57 -3.14 -22.88
CA THR A 4 -4.49 -3.77 -22.08
C THR A 4 -4.73 -4.04 -21.20
N ARG A 5 -4.71 -3.93 -21.27
CA ARG A 5 -4.64 -4.18 -20.46
C ARG A 5 -4.93 -4.76 -19.60
N ASN A 6 -5.18 -5.07 -19.43
CA ASN A 6 -5.45 -5.65 -18.66
C ASN A 6 -5.21 -6.25 -17.74
N LYS A 7 -4.94 -6.16 -17.90
CA LYS A 7 -4.40 -6.87 -16.94
C LYS A 7 -5.13 -6.70 -15.65
N PRO A 8 -5.11 -7.59 -14.81
CA PRO A 8 -5.94 -7.48 -13.63
C PRO A 8 -5.63 -6.28 -12.80
N GLY A 9 -4.61 -5.62 -13.08
CA GLY A 9 -4.41 -4.32 -12.53
C GLY A 9 -4.40 -4.23 -11.05
N LYS A 10 -4.19 -5.32 -10.37
CA LYS A 10 -4.16 -5.22 -8.96
C LYS A 10 -2.84 -4.79 -8.44
N ASP A 11 -1.80 -4.90 -9.23
CA ASP A 11 -0.49 -4.55 -8.77
C ASP A 11 -0.26 -3.07 -8.88
N ALA A 12 0.76 -2.63 -9.53
CA ALA A 12 1.06 -1.22 -9.61
C ALA A 12 0.06 -0.48 -10.48
N SER A 13 -0.19 0.76 -10.17
CA SER A 13 -0.98 1.66 -11.01
C SER A 13 -0.03 2.60 -11.73
N ASP A 14 -0.59 3.49 -12.54
CA ASP A 14 0.20 4.54 -13.19
C ASP A 14 0.32 5.79 -12.35
N ASN A 15 -0.32 5.82 -11.21
CA ASN A 15 -0.34 7.00 -10.36
C ASN A 15 0.93 7.08 -9.52
N PRO A 16 1.80 8.07 -9.79
CA PRO A 16 3.08 8.14 -9.07
C PRO A 16 2.91 8.36 -7.57
N THR A 17 1.83 9.01 -7.15
CA THR A 17 1.58 9.19 -5.73
C THR A 17 1.26 7.86 -5.05
N LEU A 18 0.42 7.04 -5.69
CA LEU A 18 0.12 5.72 -5.13
C LEU A 18 1.37 4.86 -5.06
N LEU A 19 2.19 4.90 -6.10
CA LEU A 19 3.43 4.15 -6.11
C LEU A 19 4.36 4.59 -4.97
N ALA A 20 4.49 5.91 -4.78
CA ALA A 20 5.34 6.45 -3.74
C ALA A 20 4.83 6.10 -2.34
N LEU A 21 3.51 6.22 -2.14
CA LEU A 21 2.92 5.89 -0.85
C LEU A 21 3.11 4.41 -0.52
N GLY A 22 2.84 3.55 -1.50
CA GLY A 22 3.02 2.12 -1.30
C GLY A 22 4.46 1.77 -0.96
N ALA A 23 5.40 2.37 -1.69
CA ALA A 23 6.82 2.15 -1.45
C ALA A 23 7.24 2.63 -0.06
N SER A 24 6.65 3.73 0.41
CA SER A 24 6.95 4.24 1.76
C SER A 24 6.49 3.27 2.83
N LEU A 25 5.30 2.70 2.65
CA LEU A 25 4.80 1.72 3.61
C LEU A 25 5.67 0.47 3.64
N ALA A 26 6.06 0.00 2.45
CA ALA A 26 6.93 -1.17 2.35
C ALA A 26 8.29 -0.91 2.99
N ALA A 27 8.85 0.28 2.77
CA ALA A 27 10.14 0.64 3.34
C ALA A 27 10.07 0.67 4.87
N ARG A 28 8.99 1.25 5.41
CA ARG A 28 8.82 1.30 6.86
C ARG A 28 8.71 -0.10 7.43
N ARG A 29 7.96 -0.98 6.76
CA ARG A 29 7.84 -2.37 7.19
C ARG A 29 9.22 -3.04 7.27
N ARG A 30 10.02 -2.84 6.22
CA ARG A 30 11.36 -3.44 6.18
C ARG A 30 12.27 -2.87 7.23
N GLU A 31 12.17 -1.58 7.49
CA GLU A 31 12.94 -0.95 8.57
C GLU A 31 12.66 -1.60 9.90
N GLN A 32 11.42 -2.01 10.12
CA GLN A 32 11.04 -2.66 11.36
C GLN A 32 11.30 -4.15 11.36
N GLY A 33 11.79 -4.69 10.25
CA GLY A 33 12.09 -6.12 10.15
C GLY A 33 10.87 -7.00 10.16
N ILE A 34 9.73 -6.50 9.67
CA ILE A 34 8.48 -7.24 9.71
C ILE A 34 8.19 -7.85 8.34
N LEU A 35 7.72 -9.10 8.34
CA LEU A 35 7.29 -9.75 7.12
C LEU A 35 5.93 -9.24 6.69
N GLN A 36 5.62 -9.35 5.39
CA GLN A 36 4.31 -8.94 4.89
C GLN A 36 3.18 -9.62 5.66
N GLN A 37 3.29 -10.93 5.90
CA GLN A 37 2.23 -11.63 6.59
C GLN A 37 2.01 -11.09 8.00
N GLN A 38 3.09 -10.77 8.68
CA GLN A 38 2.99 -10.21 10.03
C GLN A 38 2.27 -8.87 10.03
N LEU A 39 2.62 -8.02 9.07
CA LEU A 39 1.96 -6.72 8.98
C LEU A 39 0.50 -6.87 8.57
N ALA A 40 0.22 -7.75 7.62
CA ALA A 40 -1.16 -7.98 7.20
C ALA A 40 -2.02 -8.44 8.38
N ASP A 41 -1.48 -9.38 9.17
CA ASP A 41 -2.20 -9.86 10.35
C ASP A 41 -2.45 -8.73 11.34
N ALA A 42 -1.44 -7.90 11.60
CA ALA A 42 -1.58 -6.79 12.54
C ALA A 42 -2.59 -5.77 12.06
N ALA A 43 -2.68 -5.55 10.76
CA ALA A 43 -3.62 -4.59 10.19
C ALA A 43 -5.01 -5.19 9.93
N GLY A 44 -5.16 -6.50 10.11
CA GLY A 44 -6.45 -7.16 9.90
C GLY A 44 -6.83 -7.27 8.43
N ILE A 45 -5.85 -7.40 7.56
CA ILE A 45 -6.11 -7.52 6.11
C ILE A 45 -5.40 -8.75 5.57
N SER A 46 -5.74 -9.13 4.34
CA SER A 46 -5.06 -10.25 3.70
C SER A 46 -3.68 -9.82 3.22
N ARG A 47 -2.78 -10.78 3.11
CA ARG A 47 -1.45 -10.53 2.59
C ARG A 47 -1.51 -10.01 1.15
N SER A 48 -2.46 -10.52 0.38
CA SER A 48 -2.60 -10.08 -1.00
C SER A 48 -3.07 -8.62 -1.09
N THR A 49 -3.93 -8.19 -0.18
CA THR A 49 -4.32 -6.78 -0.10
C THR A 49 -3.11 -5.91 0.27
N LEU A 50 -2.32 -6.36 1.22
CA LEU A 50 -1.11 -5.62 1.60
C LEU A 50 -0.14 -5.53 0.42
N HIS A 51 0.02 -6.63 -0.33
CA HIS A 51 0.87 -6.61 -1.52
C HIS A 51 0.40 -5.54 -2.51
N THR A 52 -0.91 -5.48 -2.75
CA THR A 52 -1.47 -4.47 -3.64
C THR A 52 -1.16 -3.06 -3.13
N ILE A 53 -1.34 -2.83 -1.83
CA ILE A 53 -1.04 -1.52 -1.23
C ILE A 53 0.44 -1.15 -1.42
N GLU A 54 1.34 -2.08 -1.12
CA GLU A 54 2.78 -1.79 -1.18
C GLU A 54 3.25 -1.53 -2.61
N HIS A 55 2.54 -2.04 -3.59
CA HIS A 55 2.89 -1.84 -4.99
C HIS A 55 2.10 -0.69 -5.63
N GLY A 56 1.39 0.08 -4.82
CA GLY A 56 0.68 1.24 -5.33
C GLY A 56 -0.49 0.90 -6.21
N GLY A 57 -1.12 -0.24 -5.95
CA GLY A 57 -2.28 -0.67 -6.73
C GLY A 57 -3.53 0.11 -6.38
N THR A 58 -4.56 -0.10 -7.18
CA THR A 58 -5.84 0.59 -6.99
C THR A 58 -6.88 -0.37 -6.42
N GLY A 59 -8.03 0.17 -6.11
CA GLY A 59 -9.17 -0.64 -5.68
C GLY A 59 -9.12 -1.10 -4.23
N VAL A 60 -8.25 -0.51 -3.44
CA VAL A 60 -8.14 -0.86 -2.03
C VAL A 60 -8.97 0.13 -1.20
N ARG A 61 -9.67 -0.39 -0.22
CA ARG A 61 -10.45 0.48 0.65
C ARG A 61 -9.54 1.36 1.48
N TRP A 62 -9.97 2.59 1.62
CA TRP A 62 -9.23 3.60 2.36
C TRP A 62 -8.89 3.15 3.78
N GLU A 63 -9.86 2.59 4.48
CA GLU A 63 -9.63 2.18 5.86
C GLU A 63 -8.59 1.07 5.98
N LYS A 64 -8.39 0.29 4.94
CA LYS A 64 -7.33 -0.72 4.97
C LYS A 64 -5.95 -0.10 4.89
N VAL A 65 -5.83 0.95 4.08
CA VAL A 65 -4.57 1.68 3.98
C VAL A 65 -4.24 2.35 5.32
N VAL A 66 -5.25 2.95 5.93
CA VAL A 66 -5.08 3.56 7.26
C VAL A 66 -4.65 2.53 8.29
N ALA A 67 -5.27 1.34 8.26
CA ALA A 67 -4.92 0.28 9.21
C ALA A 67 -3.46 -0.14 9.06
N VAL A 68 -2.96 -0.22 7.82
CA VAL A 68 -1.56 -0.56 7.58
C VAL A 68 -0.63 0.51 8.16
N ALA A 69 -0.95 1.78 7.90
CA ALA A 69 -0.12 2.87 8.41
C ALA A 69 -0.08 2.84 9.94
N GLU A 70 -1.24 2.64 10.56
CA GLU A 70 -1.32 2.59 12.02
C GLU A 70 -0.54 1.42 12.59
N ALA A 71 -0.62 0.26 11.94
CA ALA A 71 0.12 -0.92 12.39
C ALA A 71 1.64 -0.70 12.31
N LEU A 72 2.07 0.20 11.43
CA LEU A 72 3.48 0.55 11.30
C LEU A 72 3.90 1.69 12.22
N GLY A 73 2.97 2.22 13.01
CA GLY A 73 3.26 3.35 13.88
C GLY A 73 3.37 4.66 13.13
N LEU A 74 2.73 4.73 11.97
CA LEU A 74 2.74 5.94 11.16
C LEU A 74 1.44 6.70 11.32
N GLU A 75 1.54 8.02 11.25
CA GLU A 75 0.40 8.89 11.27
C GLU A 75 0.16 9.39 9.86
N MET A 76 -1.07 9.29 9.38
CA MET A 76 -1.40 9.78 8.04
C MET A 76 -1.90 11.19 8.14
N ALA A 77 -1.32 12.06 7.35
CA ALA A 77 -1.71 13.46 7.34
C ALA A 77 -1.47 14.03 5.95
N PHE A 78 -2.15 15.12 5.66
CA PHE A 78 -1.97 15.82 4.40
C PHE A 78 -1.36 17.18 4.68
N ALA A 79 -0.49 17.60 3.79
CA ALA A 79 0.12 18.91 3.90
C ALA A 79 -0.01 19.63 2.56
N PRO A 80 -0.24 20.93 2.57
CA PRO A 80 -0.31 21.66 1.30
C PRO A 80 1.02 21.56 0.56
N LYS A 81 0.95 21.54 -0.73
CA LYS A 81 2.16 21.64 -1.54
C LYS A 81 2.73 23.06 -1.41
N SER A 82 4.03 23.14 -1.34
CA SER A 82 4.67 24.46 -1.28
C SER A 82 5.00 25.00 -2.64
#